data_2083e7920fcd96445ddb5c1b3e710cb1
#
_entry.id   2083e7920fcd96445ddb5c1b3e710cb1
#
_cell.length_a   1.000
_cell.length_b   1.000
_cell.length_c   1.000
_cell.angle_alpha   90.00
_cell.angle_beta   90.00
_cell.angle_gamma   90.00
#
_symmetry.space_group_name_H-M   'P 1'
#
loop_
_entity.id
_entity.type
_entity.pdbx_description
1 polymer ?
#
loop_
_entity_poly.entity_id
_entity_poly.type
_entity_poly.pdbx_seq_one_letter_code
_entity_poly.pdbx_strand_id
1 'polypeptide(L)'
;MHHILDMRAALLLWYDEQGRSLPWRVRPEDRAKGIRADPYAVWLSEVMSQQTTLAHAAPYWEKFLAAFPSVTDLANTQRDVVLSMWAGLGYYARARNLHKCAGVVRDEFGGVFPTDEKTLLGLPGIGPYTAATIAAICADEATNTVDGNVERVISRIFAYDDPLPKGRKGLRALAGTLVRADRPGDYGQALMDLGAGLCSQKNPNCSLCPWAKWCAAHAAGEEILYPKKVKKKRVPIRHGYAYVLRCGEAILAEQRPDAGLLGGMLGVPTSAWGEVPADHSAAPMKRNWEKAGSIKHVFTHFELRLEVFVAEIDERIKGQWIKDVSGMPTVFQKIVTCAHKKTGPEGPV
;
A
#
# COMPACT_ATOMS: atom_id res chain seq x y z
N MET A 1 -13.61 -34.30 4.49
CA MET A 1 -12.12 -34.21 4.61
C MET A 1 -11.40 -34.48 3.29
N HIS A 2 -11.82 -35.49 2.51
CA HIS A 2 -11.19 -35.81 1.19
C HIS A 2 -11.20 -34.62 0.21
N HIS A 3 -12.29 -33.90 0.07
CA HIS A 3 -12.35 -32.74 -0.87
C HIS A 3 -11.33 -31.63 -0.58
N ILE A 4 -10.96 -31.40 0.68
CA ILE A 4 -9.97 -30.34 1.00
C ILE A 4 -8.56 -30.71 0.49
N LEU A 5 -8.20 -31.98 0.63
CA LEU A 5 -6.91 -32.48 0.12
C LEU A 5 -6.86 -32.40 -1.40
N ASP A 6 -7.94 -32.78 -2.07
CA ASP A 6 -8.03 -32.71 -3.53
C ASP A 6 -7.99 -31.25 -4.03
N MET A 7 -8.69 -30.33 -3.35
CA MET A 7 -8.65 -28.90 -3.64
C MET A 7 -7.22 -28.36 -3.54
N ARG A 8 -6.52 -28.69 -2.44
CA ARG A 8 -5.15 -28.23 -2.24
C ARG A 8 -4.21 -28.80 -3.31
N ALA A 9 -4.31 -30.10 -3.58
CA ALA A 9 -3.48 -30.74 -4.61
C ALA A 9 -3.68 -30.07 -5.99
N ALA A 10 -4.94 -29.83 -6.37
CA ALA A 10 -5.26 -29.16 -7.64
C ALA A 10 -4.69 -27.72 -7.71
N LEU A 11 -4.77 -26.96 -6.60
CA LEU A 11 -4.25 -25.61 -6.54
C LEU A 11 -2.72 -25.57 -6.60
N LEU A 12 -2.05 -26.46 -5.86
CA LEU A 12 -0.59 -26.53 -5.83
C LEU A 12 -0.03 -26.99 -7.18
N LEU A 13 -0.65 -27.98 -7.82
CA LEU A 13 -0.28 -28.41 -9.17
C LEU A 13 -0.39 -27.25 -10.17
N TRP A 14 -1.51 -26.51 -10.14
CA TRP A 14 -1.67 -25.32 -10.96
C TRP A 14 -0.61 -24.25 -10.66
N TYR A 15 -0.24 -24.05 -9.39
CA TYR A 15 0.76 -23.08 -8.99
C TYR A 15 2.16 -23.46 -9.46
N ASP A 16 2.51 -24.74 -9.42
CA ASP A 16 3.79 -25.25 -9.91
C ASP A 16 4.00 -24.91 -11.40
N GLU A 17 2.93 -24.99 -12.19
CA GLU A 17 2.95 -24.70 -13.63
C GLU A 17 2.74 -23.23 -13.98
N GLN A 18 1.78 -22.56 -13.33
CA GLN A 18 1.25 -21.25 -13.72
C GLN A 18 1.50 -20.13 -12.70
N GLY A 19 2.14 -20.44 -11.58
CA GLY A 19 2.43 -19.45 -10.55
C GLY A 19 3.31 -18.31 -11.10
N ARG A 20 2.99 -17.06 -10.69
CA ARG A 20 3.71 -15.87 -11.16
C ARG A 20 5.17 -15.88 -10.73
N SER A 21 6.08 -15.60 -11.66
CA SER A 21 7.47 -15.30 -11.35
C SER A 21 7.56 -13.85 -10.88
N LEU A 22 7.99 -13.64 -9.63
CA LEU A 22 8.21 -12.33 -9.04
C LEU A 22 9.60 -12.29 -8.41
N PRO A 23 10.32 -11.15 -8.44
CA PRO A 23 11.72 -11.10 -8.03
C PRO A 23 11.96 -11.49 -6.55
N TRP A 24 10.97 -11.41 -5.70
CA TRP A 24 11.02 -11.79 -4.27
C TRP A 24 10.54 -13.20 -3.99
N ARG A 25 10.16 -13.98 -5.01
CA ARG A 25 9.65 -15.35 -4.84
C ARG A 25 10.71 -16.38 -5.15
N VAL A 26 10.81 -17.37 -4.27
CA VAL A 26 11.50 -18.61 -4.55
C VAL A 26 10.51 -19.58 -5.16
N ARG A 27 10.77 -20.00 -6.38
CA ARG A 27 9.91 -20.94 -7.10
C ARG A 27 9.96 -22.34 -6.49
N PRO A 28 8.90 -23.16 -6.66
CA PRO A 28 8.85 -24.53 -6.12
C PRO A 28 10.07 -25.39 -6.50
N GLU A 29 10.53 -25.27 -7.75
CA GLU A 29 11.73 -25.98 -8.23
C GLU A 29 13.03 -25.56 -7.51
N ASP A 30 13.14 -24.30 -7.09
CA ASP A 30 14.29 -23.81 -6.34
C ASP A 30 14.17 -24.12 -4.84
N ARG A 31 12.95 -24.09 -4.30
CA ARG A 31 12.70 -24.60 -2.94
C ARG A 31 13.07 -26.08 -2.81
N ALA A 32 12.79 -26.90 -3.82
CA ALA A 32 13.18 -28.30 -3.85
C ALA A 32 14.70 -28.51 -3.82
N LYS A 33 15.48 -27.53 -4.33
CA LYS A 33 16.94 -27.49 -4.23
C LYS A 33 17.47 -26.97 -2.88
N GLY A 34 16.57 -26.63 -1.96
CA GLY A 34 16.92 -26.09 -0.62
C GLY A 34 17.03 -24.57 -0.55
N ILE A 35 16.77 -23.83 -1.63
CA ILE A 35 16.75 -22.36 -1.61
C ILE A 35 15.58 -21.91 -0.74
N ARG A 36 15.83 -20.95 0.14
CA ARG A 36 14.81 -20.36 1.02
C ARG A 36 14.64 -18.87 0.71
N ALA A 37 13.43 -18.38 0.90
CA ALA A 37 13.13 -16.95 0.75
C ALA A 37 13.79 -16.16 1.89
N ASP A 38 14.39 -15.01 1.55
CA ASP A 38 14.90 -14.06 2.52
C ASP A 38 13.74 -13.32 3.21
N PRO A 39 13.57 -13.45 4.53
CA PRO A 39 12.47 -12.81 5.26
C PRO A 39 12.46 -11.28 5.12
N TYR A 40 13.63 -10.64 5.08
CA TYR A 40 13.74 -9.20 4.87
C TYR A 40 13.21 -8.79 3.47
N ALA A 41 13.64 -9.50 2.44
CA ALA A 41 13.19 -9.24 1.08
C ALA A 41 11.69 -9.50 0.88
N VAL A 42 11.15 -10.58 1.48
CA VAL A 42 9.72 -10.88 1.48
C VAL A 42 8.94 -9.79 2.22
N TRP A 43 9.38 -9.37 3.40
CA TRP A 43 8.73 -8.29 4.16
C TRP A 43 8.69 -6.98 3.37
N LEU A 44 9.80 -6.57 2.73
CA LEU A 44 9.82 -5.39 1.87
C LEU A 44 8.76 -5.48 0.77
N SER A 45 8.67 -6.63 0.09
CA SER A 45 7.70 -6.84 -0.98
C SER A 45 6.25 -6.75 -0.49
N GLU A 46 5.96 -7.34 0.67
CA GLU A 46 4.63 -7.31 1.28
C GLU A 46 4.21 -5.89 1.66
N VAL A 47 5.12 -5.11 2.27
CA VAL A 47 4.82 -3.73 2.64
C VAL A 47 4.65 -2.83 1.42
N MET A 48 5.50 -2.99 0.39
CA MET A 48 5.44 -2.17 -0.83
C MET A 48 4.22 -2.48 -1.70
N SER A 49 3.77 -3.74 -1.70
CA SER A 49 2.60 -4.16 -2.48
C SER A 49 1.26 -3.79 -1.84
N GLN A 50 1.24 -3.33 -0.58
CA GLN A 50 -0.01 -2.85 0.05
C GLN A 50 -0.58 -1.67 -0.74
N GLN A 51 -1.82 -1.82 -1.26
CA GLN A 51 -2.54 -0.78 -2.02
C GLN A 51 -1.78 -0.25 -3.25
N THR A 52 -0.89 -1.05 -3.81
CA THR A 52 -0.07 -0.73 -4.99
C THR A 52 -0.05 -1.95 -5.91
N THR A 53 0.03 -1.74 -7.22
CA THR A 53 0.18 -2.86 -8.17
C THR A 53 1.60 -3.44 -8.08
N LEU A 54 1.74 -4.75 -8.32
CA LEU A 54 3.06 -5.40 -8.28
C LEU A 54 4.03 -4.80 -9.31
N ALA A 55 3.56 -4.47 -10.50
CA ALA A 55 4.35 -3.82 -11.54
C ALA A 55 4.89 -2.44 -11.08
N HIS A 56 4.15 -1.73 -10.23
CA HIS A 56 4.61 -0.46 -9.67
C HIS A 56 5.52 -0.66 -8.46
N ALA A 57 5.30 -1.70 -7.65
CA ALA A 57 6.10 -2.00 -6.46
C ALA A 57 7.48 -2.59 -6.78
N ALA A 58 7.60 -3.43 -7.82
CA ALA A 58 8.83 -4.17 -8.11
C ALA A 58 10.07 -3.29 -8.33
N PRO A 59 10.03 -2.19 -9.12
CA PRO A 59 11.20 -1.32 -9.27
C PRO A 59 11.63 -0.65 -7.96
N TYR A 60 10.69 -0.36 -7.06
CA TYR A 60 11.01 0.19 -5.73
C TYR A 60 11.65 -0.86 -4.83
N TRP A 61 11.15 -2.09 -4.86
CA TRP A 61 11.72 -3.20 -4.12
C TRP A 61 13.18 -3.45 -4.53
N GLU A 62 13.47 -3.52 -5.83
CA GLU A 62 14.84 -3.66 -6.36
C GLU A 62 15.74 -2.50 -5.92
N LYS A 63 15.25 -1.26 -6.04
CA LYS A 63 15.96 -0.05 -5.62
C LYS A 63 16.26 -0.05 -4.11
N PHE A 64 15.32 -0.52 -3.28
CA PHE A 64 15.51 -0.59 -1.83
C PHE A 64 16.51 -1.66 -1.45
N LEU A 65 16.45 -2.86 -2.04
CA LEU A 65 17.44 -3.91 -1.77
C LEU A 65 18.85 -3.53 -2.24
N ALA A 66 18.96 -2.83 -3.36
CA ALA A 66 20.26 -2.35 -3.84
C ALA A 66 20.85 -1.28 -2.88
N ALA A 67 20.01 -0.39 -2.33
CA ALA A 67 20.45 0.66 -1.42
C ALA A 67 20.62 0.17 0.03
N PHE A 68 19.82 -0.79 0.45
CA PHE A 68 19.76 -1.35 1.80
C PHE A 68 19.75 -2.88 1.72
N PRO A 69 20.92 -3.51 1.51
CA PRO A 69 21.01 -4.96 1.31
C PRO A 69 20.55 -5.78 2.54
N SER A 70 20.56 -5.18 3.72
CA SER A 70 20.08 -5.79 4.97
C SER A 70 19.11 -4.89 5.71
N VAL A 71 18.33 -5.48 6.62
CA VAL A 71 17.45 -4.73 7.52
C VAL A 71 18.23 -3.75 8.41
N THR A 72 19.48 -4.08 8.75
CA THR A 72 20.37 -3.21 9.52
C THR A 72 20.81 -1.98 8.73
N ASP A 73 21.09 -2.12 7.43
CA ASP A 73 21.40 -0.98 6.55
C ASP A 73 20.22 -0.02 6.46
N LEU A 74 19.01 -0.57 6.30
CA LEU A 74 17.76 0.21 6.31
C LEU A 74 17.56 0.92 7.65
N ALA A 75 17.81 0.23 8.78
CA ALA A 75 17.65 0.79 10.12
C ALA A 75 18.65 1.91 10.45
N ASN A 76 19.86 1.82 9.90
CA ASN A 76 20.94 2.81 10.13
C ASN A 76 20.80 4.05 9.23
N THR A 77 19.96 3.97 8.21
CA THR A 77 19.74 5.09 7.28
C THR A 77 18.84 6.15 7.92
N GLN A 78 19.08 7.42 7.62
CA GLN A 78 18.21 8.50 8.07
C GLN A 78 16.79 8.33 7.49
N ARG A 79 15.77 8.53 8.34
CA ARG A 79 14.35 8.38 7.96
C ARG A 79 13.98 9.17 6.69
N ASP A 80 14.52 10.38 6.53
CA ASP A 80 14.18 11.25 5.41
C ASP A 80 14.71 10.72 4.08
N VAL A 81 15.83 10.00 4.08
CA VAL A 81 16.36 9.29 2.91
C VAL A 81 15.39 8.17 2.51
N VAL A 82 14.92 7.38 3.49
CA VAL A 82 13.94 6.31 3.24
C VAL A 82 12.62 6.87 2.68
N LEU A 83 12.13 7.97 3.25
CA LEU A 83 10.90 8.64 2.77
C LEU A 83 11.06 9.22 1.36
N SER A 84 12.22 9.80 1.05
CA SER A 84 12.55 10.30 -0.30
C SER A 84 12.58 9.15 -1.33
N MET A 85 13.21 8.03 -1.00
CA MET A 85 13.23 6.84 -1.87
C MET A 85 11.86 6.20 -2.05
N TRP A 86 10.95 6.36 -1.07
CA TRP A 86 9.57 5.87 -1.12
C TRP A 86 8.66 6.76 -1.95
N ALA A 87 9.11 7.96 -2.36
CA ALA A 87 8.28 8.92 -3.10
C ALA A 87 7.71 8.28 -4.38
N GLY A 88 6.39 8.41 -4.55
CA GLY A 88 5.64 7.77 -5.65
C GLY A 88 4.85 6.53 -5.26
N LEU A 89 5.25 5.76 -4.23
CA LEU A 89 4.47 4.60 -3.75
C LEU A 89 3.21 4.99 -2.96
N GLY A 90 3.14 6.23 -2.46
CA GLY A 90 2.03 6.70 -1.63
C GLY A 90 1.95 6.04 -0.24
N TYR A 91 0.90 6.41 0.54
CA TYR A 91 0.67 5.85 1.89
C TYR A 91 1.93 5.85 2.77
N TYR A 92 2.57 6.97 2.92
CA TYR A 92 3.87 7.15 3.59
C TYR A 92 3.95 6.65 5.05
N ALA A 93 2.80 6.42 5.70
CA ALA A 93 2.77 5.71 6.98
C ALA A 93 3.41 4.32 6.90
N ARG A 94 3.36 3.67 5.71
CA ARG A 94 4.05 2.39 5.49
C ARG A 94 5.57 2.56 5.56
N ALA A 95 6.12 3.57 4.90
CA ALA A 95 7.56 3.85 4.93
C ALA A 95 8.06 4.20 6.33
N ARG A 96 7.28 4.99 7.10
CA ARG A 96 7.61 5.30 8.49
C ARG A 96 7.61 4.05 9.38
N ASN A 97 6.58 3.22 9.26
CA ASN A 97 6.50 1.97 10.00
C ASN A 97 7.57 0.97 9.56
N LEU A 98 7.89 0.93 8.27
CA LEU A 98 8.97 0.11 7.71
C LEU A 98 10.32 0.50 8.33
N HIS A 99 10.66 1.77 8.36
CA HIS A 99 11.89 2.24 8.99
C HIS A 99 11.92 1.99 10.50
N LYS A 100 10.79 2.22 11.20
CA LYS A 100 10.66 1.91 12.64
C LYS A 100 10.80 0.42 12.90
N CYS A 101 10.19 -0.43 12.07
CA CYS A 101 10.30 -1.88 12.18
C CYS A 101 11.75 -2.36 11.98
N ALA A 102 12.45 -1.82 10.99
CA ALA A 102 13.85 -2.12 10.76
C ALA A 102 14.71 -1.78 12.00
N GLY A 103 14.45 -0.64 12.65
CA GLY A 103 15.11 -0.27 13.91
C GLY A 103 14.88 -1.30 15.02
N VAL A 104 13.62 -1.74 15.23
CA VAL A 104 13.29 -2.78 16.22
C VAL A 104 13.99 -4.10 15.89
N VAL A 105 14.01 -4.51 14.61
CA VAL A 105 14.70 -5.76 14.22
C VAL A 105 16.21 -5.68 14.45
N ARG A 106 16.84 -4.54 14.19
CA ARG A 106 18.25 -4.32 14.50
C ARG A 106 18.51 -4.39 16.01
N ASP A 107 17.71 -3.69 16.82
CA ASP A 107 18.00 -3.45 18.23
C ASP A 107 17.59 -4.63 19.12
N GLU A 108 16.47 -5.30 18.81
CA GLU A 108 15.91 -6.37 19.65
C GLU A 108 16.19 -7.77 19.11
N PHE A 109 16.47 -7.91 17.80
CA PHE A 109 16.71 -9.21 17.15
C PHE A 109 18.11 -9.32 16.50
N GLY A 110 19.01 -8.39 16.80
CA GLY A 110 20.39 -8.41 16.28
C GLY A 110 20.50 -8.32 14.76
N GLY A 111 19.51 -7.72 14.10
CA GLY A 111 19.45 -7.62 12.64
C GLY A 111 18.98 -8.90 11.93
N VAL A 112 18.51 -9.91 12.64
CA VAL A 112 17.92 -11.12 12.08
C VAL A 112 16.41 -10.95 12.04
N PHE A 113 15.84 -10.95 10.83
CA PHE A 113 14.40 -10.76 10.65
C PHE A 113 13.64 -11.99 11.17
N PRO A 114 12.70 -11.85 12.15
CA PRO A 114 11.97 -12.99 12.69
C PRO A 114 11.02 -13.57 11.64
N THR A 115 10.69 -14.86 11.78
CA THR A 115 9.85 -15.58 10.81
C THR A 115 8.64 -16.25 11.43
N ASP A 116 8.49 -16.29 12.75
CA ASP A 116 7.31 -16.82 13.42
C ASP A 116 6.19 -15.78 13.51
N GLU A 117 4.93 -16.20 13.29
CA GLU A 117 3.78 -15.31 13.21
C GLU A 117 3.60 -14.47 14.49
N LYS A 118 3.81 -15.08 15.67
CA LYS A 118 3.58 -14.43 16.95
C LYS A 118 4.55 -13.27 17.18
N THR A 119 5.83 -13.45 16.91
CA THR A 119 6.85 -12.39 17.01
C THR A 119 6.62 -11.30 15.99
N LEU A 120 6.31 -11.68 14.75
CA LEU A 120 6.02 -10.74 13.66
C LEU A 120 4.86 -9.80 13.97
N LEU A 121 3.80 -10.27 14.63
CA LEU A 121 2.65 -9.45 15.04
C LEU A 121 3.01 -8.34 16.03
N GLY A 122 4.11 -8.48 16.77
CA GLY A 122 4.63 -7.45 17.68
C GLY A 122 5.38 -6.31 16.97
N LEU A 123 5.75 -6.47 15.70
CA LEU A 123 6.58 -5.51 14.99
C LEU A 123 5.78 -4.34 14.41
N PRO A 124 6.36 -3.11 14.40
CA PRO A 124 5.69 -1.93 13.88
C PRO A 124 5.23 -2.09 12.42
N GLY A 125 3.93 -1.90 12.16
CA GLY A 125 3.36 -1.93 10.81
C GLY A 125 3.14 -3.31 10.23
N ILE A 126 3.43 -4.39 10.97
CA ILE A 126 3.12 -5.77 10.58
C ILE A 126 1.76 -6.14 11.16
N GLY A 127 0.79 -6.34 10.26
CA GLY A 127 -0.55 -6.81 10.63
C GLY A 127 -0.70 -8.32 10.44
N PRO A 128 -1.87 -8.88 10.83
CA PRO A 128 -2.11 -10.33 10.76
C PRO A 128 -1.86 -10.97 9.40
N TYR A 129 -2.18 -10.26 8.31
CA TYR A 129 -1.91 -10.75 6.96
C TYR A 129 -0.41 -10.85 6.68
N THR A 130 0.34 -9.76 6.93
CA THR A 130 1.78 -9.70 6.65
C THR A 130 2.55 -10.70 7.51
N ALA A 131 2.19 -10.82 8.80
CA ALA A 131 2.79 -11.79 9.71
C ALA A 131 2.55 -13.24 9.21
N ALA A 132 1.31 -13.61 8.93
CA ALA A 132 0.96 -14.92 8.41
C ALA A 132 1.67 -15.24 7.07
N THR A 133 1.78 -14.25 6.18
CA THR A 133 2.43 -14.42 4.87
C THR A 133 3.94 -14.68 5.01
N ILE A 134 4.64 -13.89 5.84
CA ILE A 134 6.08 -14.08 6.07
C ILE A 134 6.33 -15.43 6.75
N ALA A 135 5.55 -15.80 7.77
CA ALA A 135 5.69 -17.05 8.48
C ALA A 135 5.46 -18.26 7.56
N ALA A 136 4.44 -18.21 6.69
CA ALA A 136 4.18 -19.27 5.73
C ALA A 136 5.31 -19.39 4.68
N ILE A 137 5.77 -18.28 4.12
CA ILE A 137 6.76 -18.28 3.02
C ILE A 137 8.17 -18.61 3.51
N CYS A 138 8.58 -18.07 4.66
CA CYS A 138 9.97 -18.12 5.12
C CYS A 138 10.23 -19.23 6.14
N ALA A 139 9.21 -19.63 6.93
CA ALA A 139 9.35 -20.64 7.99
C ALA A 139 8.50 -21.91 7.77
N ASP A 140 7.77 -22.01 6.65
CA ASP A 140 6.82 -23.09 6.40
C ASP A 140 5.78 -23.27 7.53
N GLU A 141 5.43 -22.17 8.23
CA GLU A 141 4.42 -22.18 9.26
C GLU A 141 3.01 -22.22 8.63
N ALA A 142 2.15 -23.13 9.12
CA ALA A 142 0.80 -23.31 8.60
C ALA A 142 -0.12 -22.18 9.05
N THR A 143 0.04 -21.00 8.47
CA THR A 143 -0.69 -19.78 8.79
C THR A 143 -1.76 -19.44 7.76
N ASN A 144 -2.70 -18.58 8.15
CA ASN A 144 -3.88 -18.24 7.35
C ASN A 144 -3.67 -16.91 6.59
N THR A 145 -3.08 -16.97 5.40
CA THR A 145 -2.77 -15.83 4.56
C THR A 145 -4.00 -15.33 3.80
N VAL A 146 -4.69 -14.29 4.31
CA VAL A 146 -5.94 -13.78 3.72
C VAL A 146 -5.84 -12.29 3.42
N ASP A 147 -5.57 -11.96 2.16
CA ASP A 147 -5.67 -10.62 1.59
C ASP A 147 -7.04 -10.39 0.91
N GLY A 148 -7.23 -9.25 0.26
CA GLY A 148 -8.47 -8.95 -0.46
C GLY A 148 -8.74 -9.86 -1.69
N ASN A 149 -7.71 -10.45 -2.29
CA ASN A 149 -7.86 -11.42 -3.36
C ASN A 149 -8.31 -12.76 -2.81
N VAL A 150 -7.67 -13.20 -1.73
CA VAL A 150 -8.04 -14.43 -1.03
C VAL A 150 -9.44 -14.30 -0.41
N GLU A 151 -9.80 -13.14 0.20
CA GLU A 151 -11.19 -12.88 0.65
C GLU A 151 -12.20 -13.15 -0.48
N ARG A 152 -11.91 -12.74 -1.71
CA ARG A 152 -12.79 -12.96 -2.87
C ARG A 152 -12.85 -14.42 -3.28
N VAL A 153 -11.71 -15.10 -3.38
CA VAL A 153 -11.63 -16.52 -3.72
C VAL A 153 -12.43 -17.35 -2.73
N ILE A 154 -12.17 -17.19 -1.43
CA ILE A 154 -12.84 -17.96 -0.36
C ILE A 154 -14.33 -17.64 -0.31
N SER A 155 -14.70 -16.37 -0.48
CA SER A 155 -16.10 -15.95 -0.53
C SER A 155 -16.87 -16.65 -1.66
N ARG A 156 -16.27 -16.84 -2.82
CA ARG A 156 -16.85 -17.55 -3.96
C ARG A 156 -16.89 -19.06 -3.76
N ILE A 157 -15.82 -19.64 -3.23
CA ILE A 157 -15.75 -21.09 -2.96
C ILE A 157 -16.90 -21.52 -2.05
N PHE A 158 -17.17 -20.76 -1.00
CA PHE A 158 -18.20 -21.10 0.00
C PHE A 158 -19.54 -20.38 -0.23
N ALA A 159 -19.71 -19.60 -1.29
CA ALA A 159 -20.85 -18.69 -1.51
C ALA A 159 -21.19 -17.92 -0.20
N TYR A 160 -20.16 -17.27 0.39
CA TYR A 160 -20.28 -16.70 1.73
C TYR A 160 -21.08 -15.39 1.72
N ASP A 161 -22.23 -15.40 2.41
CA ASP A 161 -23.25 -14.38 2.29
C ASP A 161 -23.06 -13.15 3.20
N ASP A 162 -22.31 -13.27 4.29
CA ASP A 162 -22.11 -12.14 5.20
C ASP A 162 -21.32 -11.01 4.53
N PRO A 163 -21.89 -9.77 4.48
CA PRO A 163 -21.23 -8.70 3.78
C PRO A 163 -19.93 -8.24 4.45
N LEU A 164 -18.90 -7.97 3.64
CA LEU A 164 -17.66 -7.35 4.12
C LEU A 164 -17.85 -5.85 4.38
N PRO A 165 -17.21 -5.28 5.41
CA PRO A 165 -16.18 -5.88 6.27
C PRO A 165 -16.69 -6.68 7.48
N LYS A 166 -17.99 -6.64 7.82
CA LYS A 166 -18.53 -7.30 9.03
C LYS A 166 -18.30 -8.81 9.02
N GLY A 167 -18.52 -9.48 7.88
CA GLY A 167 -18.33 -10.92 7.70
C GLY A 167 -16.87 -11.39 7.66
N ARG A 168 -15.88 -10.49 7.72
CA ARG A 168 -14.45 -10.84 7.54
C ARG A 168 -13.94 -11.87 8.52
N LYS A 169 -14.41 -11.86 9.77
CA LYS A 169 -14.00 -12.85 10.78
C LYS A 169 -14.46 -14.27 10.40
N GLY A 170 -15.71 -14.42 9.99
CA GLY A 170 -16.25 -15.72 9.55
C GLY A 170 -15.56 -16.21 8.27
N LEU A 171 -15.34 -15.32 7.31
CA LEU A 171 -14.64 -15.64 6.07
C LEU A 171 -13.19 -16.13 6.31
N ARG A 172 -12.48 -15.49 7.23
CA ARG A 172 -11.13 -15.94 7.64
C ARG A 172 -11.17 -17.31 8.35
N ALA A 173 -12.18 -17.57 9.16
CA ALA A 173 -12.35 -18.89 9.76
C ALA A 173 -12.54 -19.98 8.70
N LEU A 174 -13.35 -19.72 7.67
CA LEU A 174 -13.51 -20.63 6.52
C LEU A 174 -12.19 -20.84 5.77
N ALA A 175 -11.44 -19.77 5.47
CA ALA A 175 -10.12 -19.87 4.85
C ALA A 175 -9.17 -20.75 5.70
N GLY A 176 -9.19 -20.60 7.02
CA GLY A 176 -8.38 -21.40 7.96
C GLY A 176 -8.67 -22.89 7.89
N THR A 177 -9.88 -23.32 7.54
CA THR A 177 -10.19 -24.75 7.38
C THR A 177 -9.41 -25.42 6.24
N LEU A 178 -8.91 -24.64 5.30
CA LEU A 178 -8.15 -25.11 4.14
C LEU A 178 -6.63 -25.11 4.39
N VAL A 179 -6.15 -24.51 5.47
CA VAL A 179 -4.71 -24.45 5.80
C VAL A 179 -4.20 -25.82 6.26
N ARG A 180 -3.01 -26.20 5.82
CA ARG A 180 -2.29 -27.42 6.18
C ARG A 180 -0.79 -27.15 6.27
N ALA A 181 -0.05 -28.07 6.88
CA ALA A 181 1.40 -27.95 7.06
C ALA A 181 2.22 -28.28 5.80
N ASP A 182 1.63 -28.92 4.80
CA ASP A 182 2.30 -29.20 3.54
C ASP A 182 2.37 -27.95 2.66
N ARG A 183 3.54 -27.48 2.31
CA ARG A 183 3.80 -26.34 1.42
C ARG A 183 2.94 -25.09 1.73
N PRO A 184 2.91 -24.60 3.00
CA PRO A 184 1.98 -23.51 3.37
C PRO A 184 2.31 -22.19 2.66
N GLY A 185 3.59 -21.91 2.43
CA GLY A 185 4.02 -20.72 1.69
C GLY A 185 3.58 -20.76 0.22
N ASP A 186 3.73 -21.90 -0.45
CA ASP A 186 3.27 -22.07 -1.82
C ASP A 186 1.73 -21.99 -1.92
N TYR A 187 1.03 -22.58 -0.95
CA TYR A 187 -0.43 -22.50 -0.88
C TYR A 187 -0.94 -21.06 -0.75
N GLY A 188 -0.35 -20.27 0.14
CA GLY A 188 -0.69 -18.87 0.30
C GLY A 188 -0.44 -18.05 -0.97
N GLN A 189 0.71 -18.25 -1.59
CA GLN A 189 1.07 -17.59 -2.85
C GLN A 189 0.16 -18.03 -4.01
N ALA A 190 -0.20 -19.32 -4.07
CA ALA A 190 -1.13 -19.85 -5.07
C ALA A 190 -2.51 -19.22 -4.96
N LEU A 191 -3.04 -19.04 -3.74
CA LEU A 191 -4.31 -18.35 -3.52
C LEU A 191 -4.28 -16.89 -3.98
N MET A 192 -3.19 -16.17 -3.68
CA MET A 192 -3.01 -14.80 -4.15
C MET A 192 -2.97 -14.73 -5.68
N ASP A 193 -2.28 -15.68 -6.32
CA ASP A 193 -2.17 -15.75 -7.78
C ASP A 193 -3.49 -16.12 -8.44
N LEU A 194 -4.21 -17.10 -7.89
CA LEU A 194 -5.55 -17.47 -8.34
C LEU A 194 -6.49 -16.25 -8.28
N GLY A 195 -6.45 -15.51 -7.15
CA GLY A 195 -7.27 -14.31 -6.97
C GLY A 195 -6.87 -13.16 -7.89
N ALA A 196 -5.58 -12.93 -8.11
CA ALA A 196 -5.11 -11.86 -8.98
C ALA A 196 -5.32 -12.14 -10.47
N GLY A 197 -5.26 -13.41 -10.88
CA GLY A 197 -5.38 -13.87 -12.26
C GLY A 197 -6.79 -14.36 -12.61
N LEU A 198 -7.03 -15.65 -12.38
CA LEU A 198 -8.24 -16.34 -12.86
C LEU A 198 -9.51 -15.88 -12.13
N CYS A 199 -9.47 -15.80 -10.80
CA CYS A 199 -10.63 -15.41 -10.00
C CYS A 199 -10.76 -13.89 -9.89
N SER A 200 -10.72 -13.17 -11.03
CA SER A 200 -10.79 -11.71 -11.10
C SER A 200 -12.13 -11.16 -10.60
N GLN A 201 -12.19 -9.86 -10.27
CA GLN A 201 -13.38 -9.27 -9.67
C GLN A 201 -14.58 -9.22 -10.62
N LYS A 202 -14.36 -8.82 -11.87
CA LYS A 202 -15.45 -8.57 -12.84
C LYS A 202 -15.66 -9.72 -13.82
N ASN A 203 -14.57 -10.31 -14.29
CA ASN A 203 -14.57 -11.34 -15.32
C ASN A 203 -13.72 -12.53 -14.86
N PRO A 204 -14.21 -13.38 -13.95
CA PRO A 204 -13.47 -14.56 -13.53
C PRO A 204 -13.44 -15.59 -14.67
N ASN A 205 -12.25 -16.17 -14.89
CA ASN A 205 -12.07 -17.25 -15.85
C ASN A 205 -12.23 -18.61 -15.16
N CYS A 206 -13.47 -18.99 -14.90
CA CYS A 206 -13.79 -20.21 -14.16
C CYS A 206 -13.48 -21.49 -14.93
N SER A 207 -13.46 -21.46 -16.27
CA SER A 207 -13.13 -22.64 -17.09
C SER A 207 -11.68 -23.11 -16.93
N LEU A 208 -10.76 -22.23 -16.55
CA LEU A 208 -9.35 -22.55 -16.26
C LEU A 208 -9.05 -22.64 -14.77
N CYS A 209 -10.05 -22.43 -13.90
CA CYS A 209 -9.85 -22.40 -12.46
C CYS A 209 -9.64 -23.81 -11.89
N PRO A 210 -8.53 -24.08 -11.18
CA PRO A 210 -8.29 -25.40 -10.57
C PRO A 210 -9.34 -25.79 -9.54
N TRP A 211 -10.11 -24.81 -9.03
CA TRP A 211 -11.13 -24.99 -8.02
C TRP A 211 -12.57 -24.92 -8.55
N ALA A 212 -12.79 -24.84 -9.87
CA ALA A 212 -14.11 -24.65 -10.48
C ALA A 212 -15.15 -25.67 -9.97
N LYS A 213 -14.79 -26.96 -9.95
CA LYS A 213 -15.72 -28.05 -9.56
C LYS A 213 -16.15 -28.02 -8.08
N TRP A 214 -15.45 -27.27 -7.22
CA TRP A 214 -15.80 -27.13 -5.81
C TRP A 214 -16.34 -25.73 -5.47
N CYS A 215 -16.45 -24.85 -6.44
CA CYS A 215 -16.85 -23.47 -6.20
C CYS A 215 -18.37 -23.34 -6.18
N ALA A 216 -18.95 -23.08 -5.01
CA ALA A 216 -20.39 -22.93 -4.85
C ALA A 216 -20.96 -21.76 -5.65
N ALA A 217 -20.27 -20.62 -5.69
CA ALA A 217 -20.69 -19.47 -6.49
C ALA A 217 -20.67 -19.78 -7.99
N HIS A 218 -19.70 -20.58 -8.47
CA HIS A 218 -19.63 -20.98 -9.88
C HIS A 218 -20.77 -21.97 -10.22
N ALA A 219 -21.03 -22.93 -9.35
CA ALA A 219 -22.15 -23.88 -9.54
C ALA A 219 -23.51 -23.16 -9.62
N ALA A 220 -23.63 -21.99 -8.96
CA ALA A 220 -24.85 -21.17 -9.02
C ALA A 220 -24.84 -20.11 -10.15
N GLY A 221 -23.72 -19.89 -10.86
CA GLY A 221 -23.57 -18.81 -11.83
C GLY A 221 -23.52 -17.40 -11.20
N GLU A 222 -23.11 -17.30 -9.95
CA GLU A 222 -23.20 -16.08 -9.13
C GLU A 222 -21.82 -15.51 -8.72
N GLU A 223 -20.74 -15.85 -9.41
CA GLU A 223 -19.38 -15.47 -9.04
C GLU A 223 -19.19 -13.98 -8.80
N ILE A 224 -19.84 -13.16 -9.64
CA ILE A 224 -19.69 -11.69 -9.58
C ILE A 224 -20.40 -11.05 -8.37
N LEU A 225 -21.32 -11.80 -7.72
CA LEU A 225 -22.02 -11.34 -6.52
C LEU A 225 -21.13 -11.41 -5.26
N TYR A 226 -20.04 -12.16 -5.31
CA TYR A 226 -19.15 -12.37 -4.17
C TYR A 226 -17.78 -11.71 -4.33
N PRO A 227 -17.20 -11.14 -3.24
CA PRO A 227 -17.78 -11.03 -1.90
C PRO A 227 -18.89 -10.00 -1.83
N LYS A 228 -19.95 -10.28 -1.07
CA LYS A 228 -20.97 -9.27 -0.77
C LYS A 228 -20.35 -8.13 0.03
N LYS A 229 -20.73 -6.89 -0.28
CA LYS A 229 -20.18 -5.68 0.35
C LYS A 229 -21.30 -4.77 0.83
N VAL A 230 -21.11 -4.18 2.00
CA VAL A 230 -21.97 -3.07 2.44
C VAL A 230 -21.77 -1.90 1.49
N LYS A 231 -22.87 -1.27 1.03
CA LYS A 231 -22.80 -0.06 0.20
C LYS A 231 -21.94 1.00 0.89
N LYS A 232 -20.92 1.48 0.20
CA LYS A 232 -20.08 2.58 0.73
C LYS A 232 -20.92 3.83 0.87
N LYS A 233 -20.88 4.48 2.04
CA LYS A 233 -21.38 5.84 2.21
C LYS A 233 -20.55 6.78 1.33
N ARG A 234 -21.16 7.86 0.85
CA ARG A 234 -20.42 8.93 0.17
C ARG A 234 -19.33 9.44 1.11
N VAL A 235 -18.12 9.60 0.59
CA VAL A 235 -17.04 10.19 1.37
C VAL A 235 -17.32 11.66 1.60
N PRO A 236 -17.07 12.20 2.81
CA PRO A 236 -17.25 13.62 3.08
C PRO A 236 -16.31 14.46 2.21
N ILE A 237 -16.74 15.68 1.90
CA ILE A 237 -15.90 16.67 1.22
C ILE A 237 -15.27 17.54 2.31
N ARG A 238 -13.97 17.80 2.18
CA ARG A 238 -13.24 18.75 3.02
C ARG A 238 -12.71 19.88 2.17
N HIS A 239 -12.73 21.06 2.72
CA HIS A 239 -12.30 22.30 2.11
C HIS A 239 -11.10 22.88 2.85
N GLY A 240 -10.31 23.69 2.17
CA GLY A 240 -9.21 24.44 2.77
C GLY A 240 -8.51 25.31 1.75
N TYR A 241 -7.45 25.98 2.20
CA TYR A 241 -6.60 26.86 1.43
C TYR A 241 -5.19 26.32 1.38
N ALA A 242 -4.51 26.55 0.28
CA ALA A 242 -3.09 26.23 0.11
C ALA A 242 -2.34 27.48 -0.39
N TYR A 243 -1.14 27.69 0.13
CA TYR A 243 -0.35 28.88 -0.13
C TYR A 243 0.98 28.51 -0.75
N VAL A 244 1.24 29.00 -1.97
CA VAL A 244 2.52 28.82 -2.65
C VAL A 244 3.26 30.17 -2.62
N LEU A 245 4.18 30.32 -1.68
CA LEU A 245 5.06 31.47 -1.60
C LEU A 245 6.31 31.19 -2.41
N ARG A 246 6.63 32.08 -3.35
CA ARG A 246 7.77 31.95 -4.29
C ARG A 246 8.85 32.99 -4.01
N CYS A 247 10.10 32.58 -4.22
CA CYS A 247 11.25 33.49 -4.29
C CYS A 247 12.11 33.00 -5.46
N GLY A 248 11.95 33.63 -6.62
CA GLY A 248 12.45 33.13 -7.89
C GLY A 248 11.92 31.75 -8.21
N GLU A 249 12.81 30.79 -8.48
CA GLU A 249 12.43 29.38 -8.76
C GLU A 249 12.10 28.53 -7.48
N ALA A 250 12.43 29.07 -6.31
CA ALA A 250 12.22 28.32 -5.06
C ALA A 250 10.83 28.60 -4.47
N ILE A 251 10.24 27.61 -3.83
CA ILE A 251 9.00 27.72 -3.07
C ILE A 251 9.23 27.44 -1.59
N LEU A 252 8.45 28.11 -0.73
CA LEU A 252 8.43 27.82 0.70
C LEU A 252 7.75 26.50 0.94
N ALA A 253 8.45 25.62 1.63
CA ALA A 253 7.93 24.33 2.07
C ALA A 253 7.97 24.22 3.60
N GLU A 254 7.12 23.40 4.16
CA GLU A 254 7.06 23.09 5.57
C GLU A 254 6.99 21.58 5.82
N GLN A 255 7.65 21.13 6.88
CA GLN A 255 7.52 19.76 7.36
C GLN A 255 6.20 19.63 8.12
N ARG A 256 5.36 18.70 7.69
CA ARG A 256 4.12 18.42 8.41
C ARG A 256 4.42 17.69 9.74
N PRO A 257 3.59 17.89 10.80
CA PRO A 257 3.71 17.12 12.04
C PRO A 257 3.76 15.61 11.75
N ASP A 258 4.51 14.85 12.52
CA ASP A 258 4.68 13.40 12.30
C ASP A 258 3.38 12.61 12.39
N ALA A 259 2.41 13.10 13.16
CA ALA A 259 1.10 12.48 13.31
C ALA A 259 0.10 12.93 12.23
N GLY A 260 -0.87 12.08 11.93
CA GLY A 260 -1.98 12.40 11.05
C GLY A 260 -1.70 12.16 9.56
N LEU A 261 -2.60 12.72 8.73
CA LEU A 261 -2.56 12.55 7.29
C LEU A 261 -1.34 13.25 6.67
N LEU A 262 -0.57 12.53 5.87
CA LEU A 262 0.69 13.02 5.27
C LEU A 262 1.71 13.47 6.33
N GLY A 263 1.64 12.90 7.55
CA GLY A 263 2.54 13.27 8.64
C GLY A 263 4.00 13.02 8.30
N GLY A 264 4.88 13.92 8.76
CA GLY A 264 6.31 13.90 8.49
C GLY A 264 6.69 14.18 7.04
N MET A 265 5.73 14.49 6.14
CA MET A 265 6.01 14.81 4.74
C MET A 265 6.23 16.30 4.54
N LEU A 266 7.05 16.62 3.55
CA LEU A 266 7.21 17.98 3.10
C LEU A 266 6.00 18.43 2.27
N GLY A 267 5.49 19.61 2.52
CA GLY A 267 4.36 20.19 1.80
C GLY A 267 4.47 21.71 1.69
N VAL A 268 3.53 22.34 1.03
CA VAL A 268 3.37 23.80 1.11
C VAL A 268 2.44 24.15 2.28
N PRO A 269 2.51 25.37 2.85
CA PRO A 269 1.59 25.82 3.89
C PRO A 269 0.12 25.65 3.49
N THR A 270 -0.70 25.11 4.40
CA THR A 270 -2.14 24.94 4.19
C THR A 270 -2.93 25.28 5.43
N SER A 271 -4.16 25.74 5.25
CA SER A 271 -5.11 25.81 6.35
C SER A 271 -5.49 24.43 6.86
N ALA A 272 -6.22 24.37 7.96
CA ALA A 272 -6.92 23.15 8.39
C ALA A 272 -7.92 22.71 7.30
N TRP A 273 -8.09 21.38 7.14
CA TRP A 273 -9.01 20.78 6.17
C TRP A 273 -10.28 20.33 6.87
N GLY A 274 -11.36 21.05 6.67
CA GLY A 274 -12.64 20.85 7.34
C GLY A 274 -13.85 20.81 6.39
N GLU A 275 -15.02 20.54 6.92
CA GLU A 275 -16.28 20.58 6.16
C GLU A 275 -16.62 22.02 5.71
N VAL A 276 -16.20 23.00 6.52
CA VAL A 276 -16.30 24.42 6.21
C VAL A 276 -14.88 24.93 5.90
N PRO A 277 -14.70 25.78 4.87
CA PRO A 277 -13.41 26.41 4.60
C PRO A 277 -12.92 27.18 5.83
N ALA A 278 -11.63 27.01 6.18
CA ALA A 278 -10.98 27.79 7.21
C ALA A 278 -10.79 29.25 6.73
N ASP A 279 -10.39 30.12 7.65
CA ASP A 279 -9.95 31.46 7.30
C ASP A 279 -8.53 31.46 6.71
N HIS A 280 -8.03 32.63 6.33
CA HIS A 280 -6.69 32.81 5.77
C HIS A 280 -5.58 32.95 6.83
N SER A 281 -5.86 32.66 8.12
CA SER A 281 -4.85 32.79 9.19
C SER A 281 -3.63 31.87 9.03
N ALA A 282 -3.76 30.82 8.24
CA ALA A 282 -2.68 29.89 7.94
C ALA A 282 -1.74 30.34 6.80
N ALA A 283 -1.94 31.55 6.24
CA ALA A 283 -1.00 32.09 5.28
C ALA A 283 0.36 32.35 5.96
N PRO A 284 1.50 31.97 5.34
CA PRO A 284 2.82 32.03 5.99
C PRO A 284 3.28 33.44 6.29
N MET A 285 2.64 34.43 5.68
CA MET A 285 2.86 35.86 5.97
C MET A 285 1.66 36.71 5.56
N LYS A 286 1.52 37.90 6.15
CA LYS A 286 0.56 38.90 5.69
C LYS A 286 1.04 39.50 4.36
N ARG A 287 0.34 39.23 3.29
CA ARG A 287 0.63 39.75 1.95
C ARG A 287 -0.64 39.70 1.10
N ASN A 288 -0.60 40.36 -0.04
CA ASN A 288 -1.64 40.19 -1.06
C ASN A 288 -1.44 38.84 -1.74
N TRP A 289 -2.34 37.89 -1.49
CA TRP A 289 -2.35 36.56 -2.05
C TRP A 289 -3.28 36.50 -3.24
N GLU A 290 -2.77 36.14 -4.41
CA GLU A 290 -3.57 35.98 -5.60
C GLU A 290 -4.10 34.55 -5.70
N LYS A 291 -5.39 34.41 -6.00
CA LYS A 291 -5.99 33.10 -6.26
C LYS A 291 -5.48 32.57 -7.60
N ALA A 292 -4.74 31.48 -7.56
CA ALA A 292 -4.22 30.79 -8.75
C ALA A 292 -5.22 29.79 -9.34
N GLY A 293 -6.12 29.24 -8.52
CA GLY A 293 -7.11 28.27 -8.95
C GLY A 293 -7.59 27.37 -7.83
N SER A 294 -8.04 26.18 -8.17
CA SER A 294 -8.45 25.16 -7.21
C SER A 294 -7.95 23.78 -7.64
N ILE A 295 -7.74 22.91 -6.65
CA ILE A 295 -7.42 21.51 -6.90
C ILE A 295 -8.42 20.59 -6.19
N LYS A 296 -8.61 19.43 -6.78
CA LYS A 296 -9.34 18.30 -6.19
C LYS A 296 -8.38 17.12 -5.98
N HIS A 297 -8.42 16.54 -4.79
CA HIS A 297 -7.67 15.33 -4.47
C HIS A 297 -8.54 14.38 -3.65
N VAL A 298 -8.58 13.09 -4.03
CA VAL A 298 -9.39 12.08 -3.36
C VAL A 298 -8.50 11.24 -2.46
N PHE A 299 -8.77 11.30 -1.16
CA PHE A 299 -8.20 10.38 -0.17
C PHE A 299 -9.15 9.21 0.09
N THR A 300 -8.69 8.18 0.74
CA THR A 300 -9.50 6.99 1.05
C THR A 300 -10.77 7.31 1.83
N HIS A 301 -10.74 8.33 2.69
CA HIS A 301 -11.81 8.65 3.64
C HIS A 301 -12.55 9.96 3.36
N PHE A 302 -12.05 10.80 2.45
CA PHE A 302 -12.68 12.07 2.07
C PHE A 302 -12.16 12.57 0.72
N GLU A 303 -12.93 13.46 0.10
CA GLU A 303 -12.52 14.26 -1.05
C GLU A 303 -12.04 15.62 -0.54
N LEU A 304 -10.82 16.03 -0.93
CA LEU A 304 -10.26 17.33 -0.58
C LEU A 304 -10.42 18.30 -1.75
N ARG A 305 -10.93 19.49 -1.46
CA ARG A 305 -10.98 20.64 -2.37
C ARG A 305 -10.24 21.79 -1.76
N LEU A 306 -9.16 22.21 -2.41
CA LEU A 306 -8.35 23.34 -1.98
C LEU A 306 -8.43 24.49 -2.97
N GLU A 307 -8.61 25.68 -2.47
CA GLU A 307 -8.27 26.89 -3.22
C GLU A 307 -6.79 27.19 -3.06
N VAL A 308 -6.13 27.47 -4.18
CA VAL A 308 -4.68 27.69 -4.23
C VAL A 308 -4.41 29.16 -4.40
N PHE A 309 -3.59 29.70 -3.51
CA PHE A 309 -3.13 31.07 -3.52
C PHE A 309 -1.63 31.13 -3.75
N VAL A 310 -1.18 32.13 -4.52
CA VAL A 310 0.22 32.36 -4.84
C VAL A 310 0.63 33.77 -4.48
N ALA A 311 1.83 33.93 -3.98
CA ALA A 311 2.49 35.23 -3.81
C ALA A 311 3.99 35.10 -4.13
N GLU A 312 4.60 36.16 -4.56
CA GLU A 312 6.03 36.24 -4.87
C GLU A 312 6.73 37.23 -3.95
N ILE A 313 7.96 36.93 -3.56
CA ILE A 313 8.82 37.78 -2.73
C ILE A 313 10.22 37.79 -3.29
N ASP A 314 10.92 38.92 -3.05
CA ASP A 314 12.29 39.14 -3.54
C ASP A 314 13.31 38.50 -2.60
N GLU A 315 13.00 38.43 -1.29
CA GLU A 315 13.91 37.91 -0.26
C GLU A 315 13.23 36.75 0.51
N ARG A 316 13.99 35.67 0.78
CA ARG A 316 13.49 34.51 1.51
C ARG A 316 13.25 34.84 2.97
N ILE A 317 12.05 34.52 3.46
CA ILE A 317 11.76 34.50 4.90
C ILE A 317 12.32 33.21 5.53
N LYS A 318 12.32 33.16 6.88
CA LYS A 318 12.71 31.95 7.62
C LYS A 318 11.84 30.78 7.22
N GLY A 319 12.45 29.66 6.83
CA GLY A 319 11.75 28.44 6.44
C GLY A 319 12.60 27.59 5.50
N GLN A 320 12.04 26.47 5.08
CA GLN A 320 12.69 25.57 4.12
C GLN A 320 12.28 25.95 2.70
N TRP A 321 13.26 26.23 1.85
CA TRP A 321 13.05 26.61 0.46
C TRP A 321 13.54 25.52 -0.49
N ILE A 322 12.70 25.07 -1.39
CA ILE A 322 13.00 23.99 -2.32
C ILE A 322 12.68 24.41 -3.76
N LYS A 323 13.38 23.81 -4.72
CA LYS A 323 13.10 23.94 -6.16
C LYS A 323 12.44 22.67 -6.70
N ASP A 324 12.90 21.51 -6.23
CA ASP A 324 12.35 20.22 -6.65
C ASP A 324 11.21 19.77 -5.71
N VAL A 325 10.03 19.58 -6.29
CA VAL A 325 8.82 19.13 -5.60
C VAL A 325 8.52 17.64 -5.84
N SER A 326 9.36 16.93 -6.58
CA SER A 326 9.12 15.52 -6.95
C SER A 326 9.02 14.61 -5.72
N GLY A 327 9.73 14.93 -4.63
CA GLY A 327 9.64 14.24 -3.34
C GLY A 327 8.40 14.56 -2.50
N MET A 328 7.56 15.54 -2.91
CA MET A 328 6.33 15.85 -2.19
C MET A 328 5.20 14.85 -2.50
N PRO A 329 4.24 14.65 -1.58
CA PRO A 329 2.99 13.96 -1.89
C PRO A 329 2.26 14.57 -3.09
N THR A 330 1.60 13.73 -3.89
CA THR A 330 0.91 14.14 -5.13
C THR A 330 -0.07 15.30 -4.95
N VAL A 331 -0.70 15.43 -3.78
CA VAL A 331 -1.59 16.57 -3.49
C VAL A 331 -0.83 17.90 -3.51
N PHE A 332 0.37 17.95 -2.93
CA PHE A 332 1.20 19.15 -2.91
C PHE A 332 1.82 19.44 -4.28
N GLN A 333 2.23 18.40 -5.02
CA GLN A 333 2.65 18.58 -6.41
C GLN A 333 1.55 19.21 -7.28
N LYS A 334 0.28 18.76 -7.11
CA LYS A 334 -0.88 19.37 -7.79
C LYS A 334 -1.08 20.84 -7.42
N ILE A 335 -0.90 21.18 -6.14
CA ILE A 335 -1.00 22.57 -5.66
C ILE A 335 0.04 23.46 -6.35
N VAL A 336 1.30 23.03 -6.36
CA VAL A 336 2.39 23.77 -6.99
C VAL A 336 2.17 23.89 -8.50
N THR A 337 1.77 22.81 -9.16
CA THR A 337 1.43 22.84 -10.59
C THR A 337 0.28 23.81 -10.90
N CYS A 338 -0.73 23.89 -10.02
CA CYS A 338 -1.83 24.84 -10.16
C CYS A 338 -1.35 26.29 -10.06
N ALA A 339 -0.45 26.57 -9.09
CA ALA A 339 0.13 27.91 -8.92
C ALA A 339 1.01 28.33 -10.12
N HIS A 340 1.75 27.40 -10.73
CA HIS A 340 2.62 27.69 -11.88
C HIS A 340 1.84 28.01 -13.17
N LYS A 341 0.68 27.41 -13.39
CA LYS A 341 -0.13 27.63 -14.61
C LYS A 341 -0.61 29.07 -14.75
N LYS A 342 -0.73 29.81 -13.67
CA LYS A 342 -1.16 31.23 -13.69
C LYS A 342 -0.01 32.20 -14.02
N THR A 343 1.25 31.80 -13.83
CA THR A 343 2.43 32.65 -14.00
C THR A 343 3.19 32.41 -15.32
N GLY A 344 2.70 31.46 -16.16
CA GLY A 344 3.19 31.31 -17.53
C GLY A 344 2.74 32.49 -18.41
N PRO A 345 3.54 32.90 -19.43
CA PRO A 345 3.11 33.94 -20.36
C PRO A 345 1.77 33.52 -20.98
N GLU A 346 0.80 34.42 -20.97
CA GLU A 346 -0.43 34.28 -21.70
C GLU A 346 -0.05 34.05 -23.17
N GLY A 347 -0.30 32.80 -23.66
CA GLY A 347 -0.20 32.53 -25.08
C GLY A 347 -1.16 33.47 -25.84
N PRO A 348 -0.83 33.91 -27.06
CA PRO A 348 -1.66 34.85 -27.80
C PRO A 348 -3.04 34.21 -28.06
N VAL A 349 -4.08 35.04 -27.87
CA VAL A 349 -5.50 34.78 -28.13
C VAL A 349 -5.71 34.41 -29.60
#